data_5f547e8273635db207a74b40d9a6c9b8
#
_entry.id   5f547e8273635db207a74b40d9a6c9b8
#
_cell.length_a   1.000
_cell.length_b   1.000
_cell.length_c   1.000
_cell.angle_alpha   90.00
_cell.angle_beta   90.00
_cell.angle_gamma   90.00
#
_symmetry.space_group_name_H-M   'P 1'
#
loop_
_entity.id
_entity.type
_entity.pdbx_description
1 polymer ?
#
loop_
_entity_poly.entity_id
_entity_poly.type
_entity_poly.pdbx_seq_one_letter_code
_entity_poly.pdbx_strand_id
1 'polypeptide(L)'
;VKCSGGMLWMDNQFGRFIPIATLNMNFPRQECEEPSGSEFCTILREQEWVFSPSAASDHELSNFNEYLPEWSKEIGDLWLIIPMLVDSELIGFVLLSSPPTEFALTWEDLDLFKTVGREVANYVSRNEAAELLAQSKQFDAYNKLSAFVMHDLKNLIAQQALVVENAAKHKENPDFIDDMIRTIDNSVQRMSNLLKKLQQTQPSSGRPLELKNIIVN
;
A
#
# COMPACT_ATOMS: atom_id res chain seq x y z
N VAL A 1 10.22 -27.58 -3.71
CA VAL A 1 11.57 -27.04 -4.06
C VAL A 1 11.98 -26.07 -2.95
N LYS A 2 13.17 -26.24 -2.36
CA LYS A 2 13.72 -25.26 -1.40
C LYS A 2 14.68 -24.36 -2.17
N CYS A 3 14.25 -23.17 -2.55
CA CYS A 3 15.13 -22.15 -3.12
C CYS A 3 16.02 -21.56 -2.01
N SER A 4 17.26 -21.18 -2.37
CA SER A 4 18.23 -20.61 -1.44
C SER A 4 17.86 -19.17 -1.06
N GLY A 5 17.22 -18.42 -1.96
CA GLY A 5 16.83 -17.04 -1.77
C GLY A 5 15.82 -16.57 -2.80
N GLY A 6 15.31 -15.37 -2.59
CA GLY A 6 14.39 -14.72 -3.52
C GLY A 6 14.37 -13.21 -3.37
N MET A 7 13.92 -12.53 -4.41
CA MET A 7 13.75 -11.08 -4.43
C MET A 7 12.45 -10.73 -5.13
N LEU A 8 11.68 -9.83 -4.54
CA LEU A 8 10.41 -9.37 -5.07
C LEU A 8 10.57 -7.96 -5.65
N TRP A 9 10.17 -7.80 -6.89
CA TRP A 9 10.12 -6.52 -7.59
C TRP A 9 8.66 -6.13 -7.85
N MET A 10 8.33 -4.86 -7.58
CA MET A 10 6.98 -4.33 -7.78
C MET A 10 7.02 -2.99 -8.51
N ASP A 11 5.96 -2.68 -9.24
CA ASP A 11 5.79 -1.36 -9.85
C ASP A 11 5.69 -0.29 -8.75
N ASN A 12 6.44 0.80 -8.93
CA ASN A 12 6.43 1.96 -8.02
C ASN A 12 5.33 2.99 -8.37
N GLN A 13 4.38 2.64 -9.24
CA GLN A 13 3.31 3.51 -9.77
C GLN A 13 3.81 4.67 -10.67
N PHE A 14 5.12 4.75 -10.93
CA PHE A 14 5.73 5.70 -11.86
C PHE A 14 6.25 5.02 -13.14
N GLY A 15 5.78 3.80 -13.41
CA GLY A 15 6.19 3.02 -14.56
C GLY A 15 7.59 2.41 -14.43
N ARG A 16 8.02 2.10 -13.21
CA ARG A 16 9.29 1.44 -12.94
C ARG A 16 9.12 0.35 -11.89
N PHE A 17 9.72 -0.79 -12.14
CA PHE A 17 9.83 -1.85 -11.14
C PHE A 17 11.05 -1.63 -10.27
N ILE A 18 10.84 -1.75 -8.95
CA ILE A 18 11.88 -1.62 -7.93
C ILE A 18 11.88 -2.86 -7.01
N PRO A 19 13.03 -3.27 -6.48
CA PRO A 19 13.07 -4.36 -5.52
C PRO A 19 12.55 -3.88 -4.16
N ILE A 20 11.48 -4.53 -3.67
CA ILE A 20 10.81 -4.17 -2.41
C ILE A 20 11.13 -5.11 -1.26
N ALA A 21 11.46 -6.36 -1.54
CA ALA A 21 11.80 -7.36 -0.54
C ALA A 21 12.85 -8.34 -1.05
N THR A 22 13.70 -8.81 -0.14
CA THR A 22 14.70 -9.84 -0.44
C THR A 22 14.82 -10.82 0.71
N LEU A 23 15.09 -12.08 0.37
CA LEU A 23 15.39 -13.15 1.29
C LEU A 23 16.66 -13.85 0.82
N ASN A 24 17.72 -13.84 1.63
CA ASN A 24 19.01 -14.47 1.33
C ASN A 24 19.62 -14.10 -0.03
N MET A 25 19.24 -12.96 -0.58
CA MET A 25 19.83 -12.35 -1.77
C MET A 25 20.22 -10.91 -1.42
N ASN A 26 21.30 -10.42 -2.01
CA ASN A 26 21.71 -9.03 -1.83
C ASN A 26 20.94 -8.14 -2.81
N PHE A 27 20.53 -6.98 -2.33
CA PHE A 27 20.07 -5.93 -3.24
C PHE A 27 21.21 -5.53 -4.18
N PRO A 28 20.92 -5.27 -5.47
CA PRO A 28 21.88 -4.65 -6.36
C PRO A 28 22.45 -3.35 -5.73
N ARG A 29 23.72 -3.07 -6.00
CA ARG A 29 24.48 -2.02 -5.27
C ARG A 29 24.07 -0.57 -5.54
N GLN A 30 23.24 -0.34 -6.54
CA GLN A 30 22.71 1.00 -6.87
C GLN A 30 21.18 0.95 -6.82
N GLU A 31 20.54 2.13 -6.84
CA GLU A 31 19.09 2.25 -7.03
C GLU A 31 18.70 1.57 -8.35
N CYS A 32 18.51 0.26 -8.29
CA CYS A 32 18.14 -0.53 -9.44
C CYS A 32 16.66 -0.38 -9.69
N GLU A 33 16.35 0.18 -10.85
CA GLU A 33 15.00 0.34 -11.35
C GLU A 33 14.93 -0.29 -12.74
N GLU A 34 13.85 -0.99 -13.03
CA GLU A 34 13.57 -1.51 -14.36
C GLU A 34 12.38 -0.78 -14.97
N PRO A 35 12.55 -0.08 -16.11
CA PRO A 35 11.43 0.59 -16.77
C PRO A 35 10.36 -0.41 -17.21
N SER A 36 9.07 -0.11 -16.95
CA SER A 36 7.96 -0.98 -17.34
C SER A 36 7.81 -1.17 -18.85
N GLY A 37 8.36 -0.24 -19.64
CA GLY A 37 8.41 -0.30 -21.11
C GLY A 37 9.69 -0.93 -21.68
N SER A 38 10.56 -1.50 -20.87
CA SER A 38 11.76 -2.19 -21.36
C SER A 38 11.40 -3.46 -22.14
N GLU A 39 12.30 -3.91 -22.98
CA GLU A 39 12.14 -5.18 -23.72
C GLU A 39 11.97 -6.35 -22.76
N PHE A 40 12.72 -6.37 -21.66
CA PHE A 40 12.60 -7.35 -20.60
C PHE A 40 11.17 -7.44 -20.03
N CYS A 41 10.60 -6.31 -19.59
CA CYS A 41 9.25 -6.26 -19.05
C CYS A 41 8.18 -6.56 -20.11
N THR A 42 8.41 -6.16 -21.35
CA THR A 42 7.52 -6.46 -22.48
C THR A 42 7.43 -7.96 -22.73
N ILE A 43 8.56 -8.65 -22.75
CA ILE A 43 8.59 -10.11 -22.94
C ILE A 43 7.93 -10.83 -21.76
N LEU A 44 8.20 -10.41 -20.51
CA LEU A 44 7.54 -10.98 -19.32
C LEU A 44 6.02 -10.89 -19.41
N ARG A 45 5.51 -9.76 -19.93
CA ARG A 45 4.09 -9.52 -20.11
C ARG A 45 3.48 -10.32 -21.23
N GLU A 46 4.11 -10.30 -22.41
CA GLU A 46 3.56 -10.91 -23.63
C GLU A 46 3.59 -12.44 -23.60
N GLN A 47 4.67 -12.99 -23.08
CA GLN A 47 4.83 -14.44 -23.07
C GLN A 47 4.22 -15.09 -21.84
N GLU A 48 4.05 -14.34 -20.75
CA GLU A 48 3.50 -14.85 -19.49
C GLU A 48 4.19 -16.12 -18.97
N TRP A 49 5.50 -16.29 -19.26
CA TRP A 49 6.27 -17.50 -18.93
C TRP A 49 7.21 -17.25 -17.76
N VAL A 50 7.57 -18.36 -17.08
CA VAL A 50 8.65 -18.40 -16.11
C VAL A 50 9.96 -18.62 -16.87
N PHE A 51 10.94 -17.75 -16.67
CA PHE A 51 12.21 -17.80 -17.35
C PHE A 51 13.30 -18.36 -16.44
N SER A 52 14.18 -19.20 -17.01
CA SER A 52 15.36 -19.73 -16.34
C SER A 52 16.62 -19.33 -17.08
N PRO A 53 17.36 -18.32 -16.59
CA PRO A 53 18.61 -17.89 -17.22
C PRO A 53 19.67 -18.96 -17.30
N SER A 54 19.63 -19.96 -16.40
CA SER A 54 20.60 -21.06 -16.33
C SER A 54 20.26 -22.27 -17.20
N ALA A 55 19.03 -22.37 -17.73
CA ALA A 55 18.60 -23.50 -18.57
C ALA A 55 19.07 -23.31 -20.03
N ALA A 56 20.33 -23.61 -20.29
CA ALA A 56 20.99 -23.41 -21.60
C ALA A 56 20.54 -24.37 -22.72
N SER A 57 19.55 -25.24 -22.50
CA SER A 57 19.29 -26.38 -23.40
C SER A 57 17.96 -26.37 -24.15
N ASP A 58 17.03 -25.48 -23.84
CA ASP A 58 15.79 -25.38 -24.62
C ASP A 58 15.80 -24.14 -25.54
N HIS A 59 15.66 -24.39 -26.84
CA HIS A 59 15.78 -23.38 -27.89
C HIS A 59 14.83 -22.15 -27.73
N GLU A 60 13.75 -22.30 -27.03
CA GLU A 60 12.79 -21.18 -26.76
C GLU A 60 13.19 -20.31 -25.56
N LEU A 61 13.90 -20.87 -24.59
CA LEU A 61 14.35 -20.18 -23.38
C LEU A 61 15.74 -19.50 -23.54
N SER A 62 16.54 -19.93 -24.53
CA SER A 62 17.90 -19.42 -24.73
C SER A 62 17.95 -17.97 -25.23
N ASN A 63 16.94 -17.51 -25.95
CA ASN A 63 16.88 -16.14 -26.47
C ASN A 63 16.56 -15.09 -25.41
N PHE A 64 15.97 -15.49 -24.27
CA PHE A 64 15.63 -14.55 -23.20
C PHE A 64 16.87 -13.93 -22.53
N ASN A 65 18.00 -14.62 -22.55
CA ASN A 65 19.24 -14.09 -21.96
C ASN A 65 19.75 -12.80 -22.64
N GLU A 66 19.34 -12.54 -23.89
CA GLU A 66 19.68 -11.30 -24.60
C GLU A 66 18.93 -10.08 -24.05
N TYR A 67 17.78 -10.30 -23.42
CA TYR A 67 16.89 -9.26 -22.88
C TYR A 67 17.09 -9.01 -21.39
N LEU A 68 17.98 -9.78 -20.74
CA LEU A 68 18.26 -9.61 -19.31
C LEU A 68 18.90 -8.25 -19.04
N PRO A 69 18.33 -7.46 -18.11
CA PRO A 69 18.88 -6.17 -17.74
C PRO A 69 20.28 -6.31 -17.10
N GLU A 70 21.06 -5.24 -17.16
CA GLU A 70 22.43 -5.27 -16.60
C GLU A 70 22.48 -5.57 -15.11
N TRP A 71 21.50 -5.10 -14.33
CA TRP A 71 21.40 -5.38 -12.90
C TRP A 71 21.27 -6.89 -12.60
N SER A 72 20.75 -7.68 -13.52
CA SER A 72 20.62 -9.13 -13.35
C SER A 72 21.99 -9.84 -13.25
N LYS A 73 23.02 -9.27 -13.84
CA LYS A 73 24.40 -9.77 -13.78
C LYS A 73 25.04 -9.60 -12.39
N GLU A 74 24.52 -8.65 -11.60
CA GLU A 74 24.97 -8.44 -10.22
C GLU A 74 24.33 -9.46 -9.25
N ILE A 75 23.26 -10.13 -9.69
CA ILE A 75 22.57 -11.17 -8.93
C ILE A 75 23.26 -12.52 -9.27
N GLY A 76 24.22 -12.89 -8.45
CA GLY A 76 25.18 -13.94 -8.76
C GLY A 76 24.65 -15.38 -8.90
N ASP A 77 23.37 -15.64 -8.66
CA ASP A 77 22.81 -17.01 -8.70
C ASP A 77 21.34 -16.98 -9.10
N LEU A 78 21.03 -16.22 -10.15
CA LEU A 78 19.68 -16.09 -10.67
C LEU A 78 19.26 -17.38 -11.39
N TRP A 79 18.28 -18.07 -10.81
CA TRP A 79 17.74 -19.32 -11.32
C TRP A 79 16.45 -19.17 -12.08
N LEU A 80 15.46 -18.50 -11.49
CA LEU A 80 14.14 -18.29 -12.09
C LEU A 80 13.70 -16.82 -12.00
N ILE A 81 12.97 -16.39 -13.02
CA ILE A 81 12.23 -15.14 -13.08
C ILE A 81 10.77 -15.49 -13.29
N ILE A 82 9.93 -15.16 -12.31
CA ILE A 82 8.51 -15.49 -12.30
C ILE A 82 7.73 -14.19 -12.47
N PRO A 83 7.03 -13.95 -13.59
CA PRO A 83 6.20 -12.77 -13.75
C PRO A 83 4.97 -12.83 -12.85
N MET A 84 4.60 -11.69 -12.32
CA MET A 84 3.42 -11.48 -11.51
C MET A 84 2.40 -10.69 -12.34
N LEU A 85 1.40 -11.39 -12.88
CA LEU A 85 0.42 -10.85 -13.81
C LEU A 85 -0.98 -10.84 -13.21
N VAL A 86 -1.70 -9.74 -13.40
CA VAL A 86 -3.13 -9.60 -13.14
C VAL A 86 -3.79 -9.11 -14.42
N ASP A 87 -4.75 -9.85 -14.97
CA ASP A 87 -5.45 -9.52 -16.22
C ASP A 87 -4.48 -9.15 -17.37
N SER A 88 -3.38 -9.93 -17.53
CA SER A 88 -2.30 -9.72 -18.51
C SER A 88 -1.45 -8.44 -18.30
N GLU A 89 -1.64 -7.72 -17.20
CA GLU A 89 -0.77 -6.62 -16.80
C GLU A 89 0.31 -7.10 -15.85
N LEU A 90 1.57 -6.74 -16.14
CA LEU A 90 2.70 -7.05 -15.28
C LEU A 90 2.71 -6.07 -14.08
N ILE A 91 2.44 -6.57 -12.88
CA ILE A 91 2.49 -5.77 -11.65
C ILE A 91 3.81 -5.93 -10.89
N GLY A 92 4.58 -6.94 -11.23
CA GLY A 92 5.86 -7.24 -10.61
C GLY A 92 6.47 -8.52 -11.13
N PHE A 93 7.59 -8.92 -10.57
CA PHE A 93 8.21 -10.21 -10.82
C PHE A 93 9.01 -10.68 -9.60
N VAL A 94 9.14 -12.00 -9.48
CA VAL A 94 9.94 -12.64 -8.43
C VAL A 94 11.19 -13.25 -9.06
N LEU A 95 12.33 -12.96 -8.46
CA LEU A 95 13.60 -13.59 -8.78
C LEU A 95 13.87 -14.68 -7.74
N LEU A 96 14.29 -15.86 -8.16
CA LEU A 96 14.68 -16.95 -7.27
C LEU A 96 16.13 -17.35 -7.56
N SER A 97 16.87 -17.63 -6.48
CA SER A 97 18.19 -18.23 -6.57
C SER A 97 18.13 -19.74 -6.68
N SER A 98 19.20 -20.35 -7.20
CA SER A 98 19.30 -21.79 -7.38
C SER A 98 19.06 -22.56 -6.07
N PRO A 99 18.38 -23.70 -6.14
CA PRO A 99 18.27 -24.60 -5.02
C PRO A 99 19.65 -25.18 -4.64
N PRO A 100 19.89 -25.55 -3.37
CA PRO A 100 21.19 -26.07 -2.92
C PRO A 100 21.54 -27.45 -3.51
N THR A 101 20.57 -28.11 -4.12
CA THR A 101 20.73 -29.40 -4.82
C THR A 101 20.31 -29.22 -6.27
N GLU A 102 21.03 -29.85 -7.19
CA GLU A 102 20.65 -29.84 -8.60
C GLU A 102 19.20 -30.29 -8.78
N PHE A 103 18.43 -29.46 -9.44
CA PHE A 103 17.00 -29.66 -9.69
C PHE A 103 16.73 -29.46 -11.17
N ALA A 104 16.38 -30.53 -11.87
CA ALA A 104 15.95 -30.46 -13.25
C ALA A 104 14.53 -29.94 -13.32
N LEU A 105 14.35 -28.76 -13.90
CA LEU A 105 13.03 -28.17 -14.15
C LEU A 105 12.29 -29.00 -15.19
N THR A 106 11.04 -29.34 -14.87
CA THR A 106 10.10 -29.92 -15.81
C THR A 106 9.08 -28.87 -16.25
N TRP A 107 8.35 -29.14 -17.33
CA TRP A 107 7.28 -28.25 -17.78
C TRP A 107 6.17 -28.10 -16.71
N GLU A 108 5.91 -29.15 -15.91
CA GLU A 108 4.94 -29.12 -14.79
C GLU A 108 5.40 -28.15 -13.68
N ASP A 109 6.71 -28.10 -13.40
CA ASP A 109 7.27 -27.16 -12.42
C ASP A 109 7.13 -25.72 -12.91
N LEU A 110 7.37 -25.45 -14.18
CA LEU A 110 7.21 -24.11 -14.76
C LEU A 110 5.75 -23.65 -14.73
N ASP A 111 4.80 -24.54 -15.04
CA ASP A 111 3.38 -24.24 -14.95
C ASP A 111 2.92 -23.98 -13.50
N LEU A 112 3.46 -24.73 -12.54
CA LEU A 112 3.26 -24.49 -11.13
C LEU A 112 3.78 -23.10 -10.72
N PHE A 113 5.01 -22.74 -11.09
CA PHE A 113 5.57 -21.42 -10.77
C PHE A 113 4.78 -20.29 -11.42
N LYS A 114 4.31 -20.47 -12.66
CA LYS A 114 3.41 -19.53 -13.34
C LYS A 114 2.11 -19.32 -12.54
N THR A 115 1.52 -20.43 -12.08
CA THR A 115 0.30 -20.38 -11.27
C THR A 115 0.54 -19.67 -9.94
N VAL A 116 1.64 -19.99 -9.25
CA VAL A 116 2.03 -19.32 -8.01
C VAL A 116 2.27 -17.83 -8.23
N GLY A 117 2.96 -17.44 -9.32
CA GLY A 117 3.18 -16.04 -9.67
C GLY A 117 1.86 -15.27 -9.82
N ARG A 118 0.88 -15.85 -10.50
CA ARG A 118 -0.46 -15.26 -10.64
C ARG A 118 -1.22 -15.15 -9.31
N GLU A 119 -1.15 -16.18 -8.47
CA GLU A 119 -1.80 -16.16 -7.15
C GLU A 119 -1.17 -15.09 -6.24
N VAL A 120 0.15 -14.97 -6.23
CA VAL A 120 0.85 -13.91 -5.48
C VAL A 120 0.47 -12.54 -6.03
N ALA A 121 0.42 -12.37 -7.35
CA ALA A 121 -0.01 -11.14 -8.00
C ALA A 121 -1.42 -10.73 -7.58
N ASN A 122 -2.38 -11.66 -7.66
CA ASN A 122 -3.75 -11.43 -7.24
C ASN A 122 -3.86 -11.08 -5.76
N TYR A 123 -3.09 -11.75 -4.90
CA TYR A 123 -3.07 -11.45 -3.48
C TYR A 123 -2.56 -10.03 -3.18
N VAL A 124 -1.44 -9.64 -3.80
CA VAL A 124 -0.85 -8.31 -3.63
C VAL A 124 -1.81 -7.24 -4.12
N SER A 125 -2.34 -7.37 -5.34
CA SER A 125 -3.29 -6.42 -5.92
C SER A 125 -4.54 -6.24 -5.08
N ARG A 126 -5.11 -7.33 -4.55
CA ARG A 126 -6.27 -7.26 -3.64
C ARG A 126 -5.94 -6.57 -2.32
N ASN A 127 -4.75 -6.81 -1.79
CA ASN A 127 -4.32 -6.16 -0.55
C ASN A 127 -4.14 -4.65 -0.74
N GLU A 128 -3.49 -4.22 -1.81
CA GLU A 128 -3.35 -2.81 -2.17
C GLU A 128 -4.72 -2.13 -2.36
N ALA A 129 -5.63 -2.78 -3.10
CA ALA A 129 -6.98 -2.25 -3.29
C ALA A 129 -7.75 -2.14 -1.96
N ALA A 130 -7.59 -3.10 -1.06
CA ALA A 130 -8.21 -3.07 0.26
C ALA A 130 -7.66 -1.93 1.14
N GLU A 131 -6.34 -1.68 1.09
CA GLU A 131 -5.70 -0.57 1.81
C GLU A 131 -6.17 0.78 1.29
N LEU A 132 -6.20 0.97 -0.04
CA LEU A 132 -6.71 2.20 -0.67
C LEU A 132 -8.17 2.45 -0.30
N LEU A 133 -9.01 1.40 -0.31
CA LEU A 133 -10.41 1.51 0.09
C LEU A 133 -10.55 1.86 1.57
N ALA A 134 -9.72 1.30 2.44
CA ALA A 134 -9.72 1.62 3.86
C ALA A 134 -9.33 3.09 4.11
N GLN A 135 -8.30 3.58 3.42
CA GLN A 135 -7.89 4.98 3.48
C GLN A 135 -8.99 5.93 2.97
N SER A 136 -9.63 5.58 1.84
CA SER A 136 -10.75 6.37 1.29
C SER A 136 -11.92 6.45 2.28
N LYS A 137 -12.32 5.32 2.87
CA LYS A 137 -13.38 5.29 3.88
C LYS A 137 -13.03 6.12 5.13
N GLN A 138 -11.78 6.07 5.55
CA GLN A 138 -11.30 6.88 6.68
C GLN A 138 -11.38 8.38 6.36
N PHE A 139 -10.98 8.77 5.15
CA PHE A 139 -11.07 10.15 4.69
C PHE A 139 -12.53 10.64 4.61
N ASP A 140 -13.44 9.82 4.10
CA ASP A 140 -14.86 10.12 4.05
C ASP A 140 -15.47 10.29 5.46
N ALA A 141 -15.09 9.42 6.39
CA ALA A 141 -15.53 9.53 7.78
C ALA A 141 -15.04 10.84 8.43
N TYR A 142 -13.77 11.20 8.17
CA TYR A 142 -13.19 12.45 8.64
C TYR A 142 -13.92 13.69 8.07
N ASN A 143 -14.19 13.68 6.76
CA ASN A 143 -14.92 14.79 6.11
C ASN A 143 -16.34 14.95 6.66
N LYS A 144 -17.07 13.86 6.87
CA LYS A 144 -18.40 13.87 7.47
C LYS A 144 -18.36 14.42 8.89
N LEU A 145 -17.41 13.98 9.69
CA LEU A 145 -17.21 14.48 11.05
C LEU A 145 -16.90 15.98 11.06
N SER A 146 -15.97 16.41 10.19
CA SER A 146 -15.58 17.82 10.06
C SER A 146 -16.76 18.70 9.67
N ALA A 147 -17.59 18.27 8.72
CA ALA A 147 -18.79 19.00 8.32
C ALA A 147 -19.79 19.11 9.47
N PHE A 148 -20.01 18.04 10.24
CA PHE A 148 -20.86 18.03 11.42
C PHE A 148 -20.36 18.99 12.50
N VAL A 149 -19.06 18.93 12.81
CA VAL A 149 -18.44 19.81 13.82
C VAL A 149 -18.53 21.28 13.40
N MET A 150 -18.27 21.58 12.13
CA MET A 150 -18.35 22.94 11.60
C MET A 150 -19.78 23.49 11.64
N HIS A 151 -20.79 22.66 11.37
CA HIS A 151 -22.21 23.06 11.50
C HIS A 151 -22.57 23.40 12.95
N ASP A 152 -22.21 22.53 13.90
CA ASP A 152 -22.52 22.74 15.30
C ASP A 152 -21.77 23.95 15.90
N LEU A 153 -20.50 24.12 15.51
CA LEU A 153 -19.71 25.28 15.91
C LEU A 153 -20.33 26.58 15.41
N LYS A 154 -20.78 26.60 14.13
CA LYS A 154 -21.47 27.76 13.54
C LYS A 154 -22.74 28.14 14.32
N ASN A 155 -23.53 27.14 14.74
CA ASN A 155 -24.73 27.35 15.54
C ASN A 155 -24.40 27.90 16.95
N LEU A 156 -23.34 27.37 17.58
CA LEU A 156 -22.86 27.87 18.87
C LEU A 156 -22.39 29.33 18.80
N ILE A 157 -21.61 29.66 17.73
CA ILE A 157 -21.16 31.04 17.53
C ILE A 157 -22.34 31.97 17.32
N ALA A 158 -23.34 31.61 16.51
CA ALA A 158 -24.52 32.41 16.28
C ALA A 158 -25.31 32.62 17.57
N GLN A 159 -25.47 31.60 18.42
CA GLN A 159 -26.10 31.67 19.72
C GLN A 159 -25.35 32.63 20.65
N GLN A 160 -24.03 32.56 20.72
CA GLN A 160 -23.22 33.47 21.54
C GLN A 160 -23.31 34.92 21.03
N ALA A 161 -23.34 35.13 19.73
CA ALA A 161 -23.49 36.46 19.15
C ALA A 161 -24.82 37.15 19.58
N LEU A 162 -25.93 36.37 19.58
CA LEU A 162 -27.20 36.83 20.05
C LEU A 162 -27.20 37.16 21.56
N VAL A 163 -26.53 36.34 22.37
CA VAL A 163 -26.35 36.61 23.81
C VAL A 163 -25.63 37.93 24.02
N VAL A 164 -24.52 38.16 23.30
CA VAL A 164 -23.75 39.42 23.41
C VAL A 164 -24.58 40.64 22.97
N GLU A 165 -25.30 40.53 21.86
CA GLU A 165 -26.14 41.61 21.34
C GLU A 165 -27.25 41.99 22.32
N ASN A 166 -27.92 41.01 22.91
CA ASN A 166 -28.99 41.22 23.86
C ASN A 166 -28.47 41.71 25.22
N ALA A 167 -27.26 41.28 25.64
CA ALA A 167 -26.66 41.75 26.89
C ALA A 167 -26.45 43.26 26.90
N ALA A 168 -26.16 43.89 25.78
CA ALA A 168 -26.02 45.33 25.66
C ALA A 168 -27.31 46.08 26.02
N LYS A 169 -28.48 45.45 25.77
CA LYS A 169 -29.81 46.06 25.99
C LYS A 169 -30.45 45.70 27.35
N HIS A 170 -30.13 44.51 27.87
CA HIS A 170 -30.83 43.89 28.98
C HIS A 170 -29.97 43.55 30.20
N LYS A 171 -28.73 44.05 30.28
CA LYS A 171 -27.77 43.76 31.36
C LYS A 171 -28.21 44.10 32.77
N GLU A 172 -29.24 44.94 32.91
CA GLU A 172 -29.79 45.34 34.21
C GLU A 172 -30.99 44.48 34.67
N ASN A 173 -31.46 43.56 33.82
CA ASN A 173 -32.55 42.65 34.13
C ASN A 173 -31.99 41.35 34.74
N PRO A 174 -32.29 41.03 36.02
CA PRO A 174 -31.79 39.82 36.69
C PRO A 174 -32.19 38.52 35.97
N ASP A 175 -33.43 38.41 35.48
CA ASP A 175 -33.95 37.23 34.81
C ASP A 175 -33.19 36.96 33.48
N PHE A 176 -32.80 38.05 32.80
CA PHE A 176 -31.98 37.94 31.59
C PHE A 176 -30.56 37.44 31.92
N ILE A 177 -29.99 37.91 33.03
CA ILE A 177 -28.62 37.46 33.42
C ILE A 177 -28.64 35.97 33.75
N ASP A 178 -29.61 35.45 34.45
CA ASP A 178 -29.73 34.04 34.79
C ASP A 178 -29.91 33.16 33.52
N ASP A 179 -30.74 33.61 32.57
CA ASP A 179 -30.93 32.90 31.30
C ASP A 179 -29.67 32.93 30.42
N MET A 180 -28.95 34.05 30.42
CA MET A 180 -27.65 34.20 29.72
C MET A 180 -26.62 33.24 30.28
N ILE A 181 -26.47 33.16 31.61
CA ILE A 181 -25.51 32.23 32.25
C ILE A 181 -25.85 30.80 31.90
N ARG A 182 -27.11 30.38 31.95
CA ARG A 182 -27.55 29.05 31.56
C ARG A 182 -27.28 28.74 30.08
N THR A 183 -27.47 29.71 29.20
CA THR A 183 -27.21 29.59 27.77
C THR A 183 -25.70 29.41 27.48
N ILE A 184 -24.86 30.17 28.18
CA ILE A 184 -23.39 30.05 28.08
C ILE A 184 -22.94 28.70 28.60
N ASP A 185 -23.41 28.23 29.76
CA ASP A 185 -23.06 26.94 30.33
C ASP A 185 -23.41 25.79 29.38
N ASN A 186 -24.60 25.77 28.81
CA ASN A 186 -25.02 24.80 27.79
C ASN A 186 -24.10 24.82 26.56
N SER A 187 -23.67 25.99 26.13
CA SER A 187 -22.77 26.15 24.98
C SER A 187 -21.38 25.59 25.28
N VAL A 188 -20.85 25.84 26.48
CA VAL A 188 -19.55 25.30 26.94
C VAL A 188 -19.60 23.79 27.02
N GLN A 189 -20.68 23.20 27.54
CA GLN A 189 -20.85 21.74 27.60
C GLN A 189 -20.88 21.13 26.19
N ARG A 190 -21.62 21.76 25.26
CA ARG A 190 -21.64 21.30 23.85
C ARG A 190 -20.28 21.38 23.19
N MET A 191 -19.54 22.49 23.36
CA MET A 191 -18.15 22.60 22.83
C MET A 191 -17.22 21.53 23.40
N SER A 192 -17.31 21.26 24.71
CA SER A 192 -16.54 20.23 25.39
C SER A 192 -16.83 18.84 24.82
N ASN A 193 -18.09 18.53 24.50
CA ASN A 193 -18.48 17.26 23.88
C ASN A 193 -18.03 17.16 22.44
N LEU A 194 -18.01 18.24 21.65
CA LEU A 194 -17.47 18.27 20.31
C LEU A 194 -15.97 17.99 20.32
N LEU A 195 -15.21 18.61 21.24
CA LEU A 195 -13.77 18.35 21.39
C LEU A 195 -13.47 16.89 21.74
N LYS A 196 -14.25 16.30 22.67
CA LYS A 196 -14.08 14.87 23.01
C LYS A 196 -14.32 13.96 21.80
N LYS A 197 -15.34 14.24 20.98
CA LYS A 197 -15.61 13.47 19.76
C LYS A 197 -14.46 13.57 18.75
N LEU A 198 -13.88 14.77 18.56
CA LEU A 198 -12.72 14.97 17.67
C LEU A 198 -11.50 14.18 18.13
N GLN A 199 -11.21 14.16 19.44
CA GLN A 199 -10.08 13.43 20.01
C GLN A 199 -10.23 11.90 19.87
N GLN A 200 -11.45 11.37 19.98
CA GLN A 200 -11.72 9.93 19.81
C GLN A 200 -11.61 9.43 18.37
N THR A 201 -11.67 10.34 17.39
CA THR A 201 -11.65 10.00 15.97
C THR A 201 -10.23 10.11 15.38
N GLN A 202 -9.23 10.55 16.13
CA GLN A 202 -7.84 10.46 15.67
C GLN A 202 -7.44 8.98 15.58
N PRO A 203 -7.07 8.49 14.39
CA PRO A 203 -6.58 7.14 14.25
C PRO A 203 -5.32 6.99 15.10
N SER A 204 -5.29 5.98 15.95
CA SER A 204 -4.04 5.51 16.50
C SER A 204 -3.13 5.21 15.30
N SER A 205 -2.02 5.91 15.20
CA SER A 205 -1.01 5.70 14.17
C SER A 205 -0.74 4.21 14.04
N GLY A 206 -1.19 3.62 12.93
CA GLY A 206 -0.99 2.20 12.65
C GLY A 206 0.50 1.92 12.74
N ARG A 207 0.88 0.93 13.52
CA ARG A 207 2.25 0.39 13.48
C ARG A 207 2.55 -0.01 12.05
N PRO A 208 3.66 0.40 11.45
CA PRO A 208 4.11 -0.15 10.19
C PRO A 208 4.19 -1.67 10.37
N LEU A 209 3.55 -2.42 9.49
CA LEU A 209 3.68 -3.87 9.42
C LEU A 209 5.16 -4.18 9.14
N GLU A 210 5.90 -4.56 10.17
CA GLU A 210 7.22 -5.15 9.97
C GLU A 210 7.00 -6.54 9.36
N LEU A 211 7.24 -6.66 8.07
CA LEU A 211 7.24 -7.94 7.32
C LEU A 211 8.20 -8.99 7.90
N LYS A 212 9.06 -8.61 8.83
CA LYS A 212 9.97 -9.50 9.54
C LYS A 212 9.29 -10.62 10.35
N ASN A 213 8.02 -10.49 10.70
CA ASN A 213 7.36 -11.44 11.60
C ASN A 213 6.52 -12.51 10.89
N ILE A 214 6.49 -12.54 9.55
CA ILE A 214 5.68 -13.52 8.78
C ILE A 214 6.51 -14.73 8.33
N ILE A 215 7.85 -14.70 8.47
CA ILE A 215 8.74 -15.73 7.88
C ILE A 215 9.36 -16.65 8.94
N VAL A 216 8.85 -16.68 10.18
CA VAL A 216 9.31 -17.66 11.18
C VAL A 216 8.11 -18.41 11.76
N ASN A 217 7.74 -19.48 11.07
CA ASN A 217 7.30 -20.76 11.67
C ASN A 217 7.36 -21.86 10.61
#